data_9e4de3bf2b03012f412b8699d533f309
#
_entry.id   9e4de3bf2b03012f412b8699d533f309
#
_cell.length_a   1.000
_cell.length_b   1.000
_cell.length_c   1.000
_cell.angle_alpha   90.00
_cell.angle_beta   90.00
_cell.angle_gamma   90.00
#
_symmetry.space_group_name_H-M   'P 1'
#
loop_
_entity.id
_entity.type
_entity.pdbx_description
1 polymer ?
#
loop_
_entity_poly.entity_id
_entity_poly.type
_entity_poly.pdbx_seq_one_letter_code
_entity_poly.pdbx_strand_id
1 'polypeptide(L)'
;MPGVLCEDNRLSTSRMTPPLVFEPLFMERVWGGRRLETLLGKRLEPGVRIGESWELVDREDAQSVVHEGPLRGLTLNELWTRQRAEVFGPGLGYAPRFPLLFKILDAQDRLSVQVHPPAAVAGRLGGEPKTEMWFILDALLDSDLYAGLKRGVTRADFEAALAAGSVAEKIHSFPIKAGDAMFIPSGRIHAIGAGNLIIEVQQNSDTTYRVFDWNRLGLDGQPRALHVAESLASIDFDDAEPVIAQPDGETVVACEFFRAERWTLDQPRISDGKGFAVFSVIEGTVRCGGREFARGAFFLLPANATDREIQPVTPGASVLRTTVPGQ
;
A
#
# COMPACT_ATOMS: atom_id res chain seq x y z
N MET A 1 -16.98 9.83 -55.73
CA MET A 1 -15.78 9.46 -54.96
C MET A 1 -16.25 9.04 -53.60
N PRO A 2 -16.24 7.76 -53.22
CA PRO A 2 -16.64 7.33 -51.90
C PRO A 2 -15.44 7.46 -50.94
N GLY A 3 -15.70 8.09 -49.79
CA GLY A 3 -14.77 8.24 -48.71
C GLY A 3 -14.44 6.90 -48.03
N VAL A 4 -13.18 6.65 -47.89
CA VAL A 4 -12.63 5.51 -47.14
C VAL A 4 -12.79 5.81 -45.66
N LEU A 5 -13.73 5.12 -45.01
CA LEU A 5 -13.80 5.01 -43.56
C LEU A 5 -12.62 4.10 -43.13
N CYS A 6 -11.61 4.68 -42.51
CA CYS A 6 -10.63 3.95 -41.77
C CYS A 6 -11.29 3.42 -40.48
N GLU A 7 -11.81 2.20 -40.52
CA GLU A 7 -12.18 1.46 -39.32
C GLU A 7 -10.90 1.09 -38.59
N ASP A 8 -10.73 1.69 -37.43
CA ASP A 8 -9.70 1.34 -36.45
C ASP A 8 -10.07 0.00 -35.80
N ASN A 9 -9.87 -1.08 -36.53
CA ASN A 9 -10.24 -2.46 -36.19
C ASN A 9 -9.10 -3.11 -35.32
N ARG A 10 -8.68 -2.44 -34.24
CA ARG A 10 -7.63 -2.98 -33.34
C ARG A 10 -8.12 -3.49 -31.99
N LEU A 11 -9.41 -3.68 -31.78
CA LEU A 11 -9.94 -4.05 -30.46
C LEU A 11 -10.87 -5.27 -30.50
N SER A 12 -10.49 -6.36 -31.18
CA SER A 12 -11.25 -7.61 -31.06
C SER A 12 -10.40 -8.85 -31.35
N THR A 13 -9.45 -9.10 -30.48
CA THR A 13 -9.03 -10.47 -30.15
C THR A 13 -8.81 -10.47 -28.66
N SER A 14 -9.49 -11.35 -27.93
CA SER A 14 -9.28 -11.64 -26.51
C SER A 14 -7.83 -12.11 -26.32
N ARG A 15 -6.87 -11.17 -26.34
CA ARG A 15 -5.47 -11.46 -26.10
C ARG A 15 -5.33 -11.72 -24.60
N MET A 16 -4.92 -12.94 -24.29
CA MET A 16 -4.51 -13.38 -22.97
C MET A 16 -3.50 -12.38 -22.40
N THR A 17 -3.81 -11.79 -21.28
CA THR A 17 -2.96 -10.78 -20.67
C THR A 17 -2.03 -11.45 -19.65
N PRO A 18 -0.71 -11.34 -19.81
CA PRO A 18 0.24 -11.84 -18.81
C PRO A 18 0.16 -11.01 -17.53
N PRO A 19 0.80 -11.45 -16.44
CA PRO A 19 0.96 -10.62 -15.25
C PRO A 19 1.53 -9.24 -15.61
N LEU A 20 0.88 -8.18 -15.13
CA LEU A 20 1.28 -6.80 -15.39
C LEU A 20 2.24 -6.32 -14.31
N VAL A 21 3.34 -5.74 -14.76
CA VAL A 21 4.34 -5.10 -13.92
C VAL A 21 4.35 -3.62 -14.23
N PHE A 22 4.41 -2.81 -13.21
CA PHE A 22 4.42 -1.37 -13.33
C PHE A 22 5.77 -0.79 -12.96
N GLU A 23 6.10 0.37 -13.53
CA GLU A 23 7.24 1.18 -13.11
C GLU A 23 6.96 1.72 -11.71
N PRO A 24 7.81 1.44 -10.70
CA PRO A 24 7.65 2.01 -9.38
C PRO A 24 8.01 3.50 -9.37
N LEU A 25 7.29 4.30 -8.58
CA LEU A 25 7.60 5.69 -8.35
C LEU A 25 8.32 5.83 -7.01
N PHE A 26 9.54 6.36 -7.01
CA PHE A 26 10.35 6.52 -5.80
C PHE A 26 10.18 7.92 -5.21
N MET A 27 9.82 7.97 -3.93
CA MET A 27 9.58 9.21 -3.19
C MET A 27 10.68 9.44 -2.14
N GLU A 28 11.42 10.53 -2.31
CA GLU A 28 12.38 10.99 -1.31
C GLU A 28 11.61 11.41 -0.05
N ARG A 29 12.08 10.93 1.12
CA ARG A 29 11.52 11.28 2.41
C ARG A 29 12.64 11.52 3.42
N VAL A 30 12.44 12.48 4.32
CA VAL A 30 13.43 12.81 5.36
C VAL A 30 13.79 11.61 6.24
N TRP A 31 12.87 10.66 6.40
CA TRP A 31 13.01 9.43 7.18
C TRP A 31 13.43 8.21 6.34
N GLY A 32 13.60 8.40 5.02
CA GLY A 32 13.92 7.32 4.09
C GLY A 32 15.35 6.78 4.20
N GLY A 33 15.59 5.68 3.53
CA GLY A 33 16.88 4.97 3.51
C GLY A 33 17.26 4.41 2.15
N ARG A 34 18.00 3.27 2.20
CA ARG A 34 18.51 2.58 1.00
C ARG A 34 18.17 1.08 1.00
N ARG A 35 17.30 0.61 1.92
CA ARG A 35 16.97 -0.82 2.03
C ARG A 35 16.13 -1.31 0.84
N LEU A 36 15.39 -0.44 0.17
CA LEU A 36 14.75 -0.74 -1.11
C LEU A 36 15.79 -1.23 -2.15
N GLU A 37 16.99 -0.66 -2.15
CA GLU A 37 18.09 -1.09 -3.02
C GLU A 37 18.84 -2.29 -2.44
N THR A 38 19.28 -2.20 -1.18
CA THR A 38 20.20 -3.20 -0.59
C THR A 38 19.52 -4.52 -0.26
N LEU A 39 18.22 -4.54 0.05
CA LEU A 39 17.47 -5.74 0.38
C LEU A 39 16.54 -6.22 -0.74
N LEU A 40 16.04 -5.29 -1.58
CA LEU A 40 15.04 -5.63 -2.61
C LEU A 40 15.58 -5.45 -4.04
N GLY A 41 16.84 -5.01 -4.21
CA GLY A 41 17.47 -4.85 -5.51
C GLY A 41 16.85 -3.76 -6.40
N LYS A 42 16.07 -2.83 -5.83
CA LYS A 42 15.51 -1.72 -6.60
C LYS A 42 16.61 -0.74 -7.02
N ARG A 43 16.52 -0.23 -8.22
CA ARG A 43 17.50 0.74 -8.74
C ARG A 43 17.12 2.14 -8.31
N LEU A 44 17.85 2.68 -7.34
CA LEU A 44 17.61 4.02 -6.80
C LEU A 44 18.67 5.00 -7.31
N GLU A 45 18.30 6.27 -7.40
CA GLU A 45 19.24 7.34 -7.68
C GLU A 45 20.35 7.38 -6.60
N PRO A 46 21.63 7.47 -7.00
CA PRO A 46 22.75 7.50 -6.05
C PRO A 46 22.65 8.67 -5.08
N GLY A 47 22.85 8.40 -3.79
CA GLY A 47 22.90 9.43 -2.75
C GLY A 47 21.52 9.94 -2.26
N VAL A 48 20.42 9.60 -2.93
CA VAL A 48 19.07 10.00 -2.53
C VAL A 48 18.50 9.01 -1.52
N ARG A 49 17.87 9.52 -0.45
CA ARG A 49 17.17 8.71 0.55
C ARG A 49 15.73 8.50 0.11
N ILE A 50 15.39 7.28 -0.25
CA ILE A 50 14.03 6.95 -0.67
C ILE A 50 13.27 6.35 0.51
N GLY A 51 12.18 7.00 0.91
CA GLY A 51 11.30 6.50 1.97
C GLY A 51 10.18 5.64 1.45
N GLU A 52 9.67 5.92 0.26
CA GLU A 52 8.55 5.18 -0.31
C GLU A 52 8.83 4.76 -1.76
N SER A 53 8.40 3.53 -2.11
CA SER A 53 8.28 3.04 -3.47
C SER A 53 6.81 2.78 -3.72
N TRP A 54 6.18 3.57 -4.59
CA TRP A 54 4.78 3.39 -4.97
C TRP A 54 4.73 2.39 -6.12
N GLU A 55 4.21 1.21 -5.85
CA GLU A 55 4.24 0.07 -6.76
C GLU A 55 3.04 0.04 -7.72
N LEU A 56 1.83 0.35 -7.20
CA LEU A 56 0.62 0.55 -7.99
C LEU A 56 -0.09 1.79 -7.47
N VAL A 57 -0.24 2.78 -8.34
CA VAL A 57 -0.89 4.05 -8.01
C VAL A 57 -1.69 4.59 -9.21
N ASP A 58 -2.87 5.09 -8.93
CA ASP A 58 -3.76 5.76 -9.89
C ASP A 58 -4.27 7.07 -9.29
N ARG A 59 -3.42 8.10 -9.32
CA ARG A 59 -3.74 9.44 -8.85
C ARG A 59 -3.45 10.47 -9.95
N GLU A 60 -4.06 11.64 -9.86
CA GLU A 60 -3.91 12.69 -10.86
C GLU A 60 -2.45 13.13 -11.04
N ASP A 61 -1.73 13.19 -9.94
CA ASP A 61 -0.32 13.62 -9.86
C ASP A 61 0.69 12.44 -9.88
N ALA A 62 0.22 11.19 -9.83
CA ALA A 62 1.07 10.00 -9.82
C ALA A 62 0.38 8.81 -10.48
N GLN A 63 0.95 8.30 -11.55
CA GLN A 63 0.39 7.21 -12.35
C GLN A 63 1.38 6.07 -12.52
N SER A 64 0.97 4.86 -12.16
CA SER A 64 1.71 3.66 -12.53
C SER A 64 1.54 3.37 -14.02
N VAL A 65 2.66 3.10 -14.71
CA VAL A 65 2.73 2.78 -16.13
C VAL A 65 3.19 1.34 -16.30
N VAL A 66 2.51 0.59 -17.16
CA VAL A 66 2.90 -0.79 -17.47
C VAL A 66 4.29 -0.80 -18.09
N HIS A 67 5.23 -1.50 -17.44
CA HIS A 67 6.64 -1.53 -17.81
C HIS A 67 6.91 -2.28 -19.11
N GLU A 68 6.20 -3.39 -19.36
CA GLU A 68 6.47 -4.29 -20.49
C GLU A 68 5.24 -5.10 -20.91
N GLY A 69 5.41 -5.87 -22.00
CA GLY A 69 4.36 -6.73 -22.55
C GLY A 69 3.40 -6.00 -23.50
N PRO A 70 2.27 -6.65 -23.86
CA PRO A 70 1.34 -6.12 -24.86
C PRO A 70 0.66 -4.80 -24.48
N LEU A 71 0.59 -4.49 -23.18
CA LEU A 71 -0.04 -3.27 -22.65
C LEU A 71 1.01 -2.24 -22.17
N ARG A 72 2.30 -2.42 -22.55
CA ARG A 72 3.38 -1.50 -22.19
C ARG A 72 3.03 -0.05 -22.55
N GLY A 73 3.29 0.84 -21.61
CA GLY A 73 3.08 2.28 -21.76
C GLY A 73 1.69 2.76 -21.39
N LEU A 74 0.72 1.85 -21.16
CA LEU A 74 -0.60 2.24 -20.65
C LEU A 74 -0.49 2.53 -19.15
N THR A 75 -1.20 3.55 -18.70
CA THR A 75 -1.33 3.87 -17.29
C THR A 75 -2.32 2.94 -16.61
N LEU A 76 -2.22 2.81 -15.28
CA LEU A 76 -3.21 2.06 -14.48
C LEU A 76 -4.61 2.67 -14.64
N ASN A 77 -4.73 4.00 -14.76
CA ASN A 77 -6.00 4.67 -15.03
C ASN A 77 -6.58 4.32 -16.40
N GLU A 78 -5.75 4.26 -17.45
CA GLU A 78 -6.23 3.85 -18.79
C GLU A 78 -6.73 2.40 -18.81
N LEU A 79 -6.03 1.50 -18.10
CA LEU A 79 -6.51 0.13 -17.91
C LEU A 79 -7.83 0.12 -17.14
N TRP A 80 -7.91 0.87 -16.04
CA TRP A 80 -9.09 0.94 -15.19
C TRP A 80 -10.32 1.51 -15.88
N THR A 81 -10.14 2.53 -16.71
CA THR A 81 -11.27 3.22 -17.39
C THR A 81 -11.67 2.59 -18.71
N ARG A 82 -10.71 2.03 -19.48
CA ARG A 82 -10.94 1.56 -20.86
C ARG A 82 -10.98 0.04 -21.01
N GLN A 83 -10.33 -0.71 -20.11
CA GLN A 83 -10.20 -2.18 -20.16
C GLN A 83 -10.64 -2.85 -18.85
N ARG A 84 -11.53 -2.21 -18.12
CA ARG A 84 -11.92 -2.60 -16.76
C ARG A 84 -12.41 -4.03 -16.65
N ALA A 85 -13.37 -4.42 -17.46
CA ALA A 85 -13.95 -5.76 -17.42
C ALA A 85 -12.94 -6.85 -17.78
N GLU A 86 -12.02 -6.56 -18.69
CA GLU A 86 -11.02 -7.52 -19.17
C GLU A 86 -9.89 -7.70 -18.16
N VAL A 87 -9.34 -6.59 -17.66
CA VAL A 87 -8.17 -6.60 -16.76
C VAL A 87 -8.58 -6.85 -15.32
N PHE A 88 -9.65 -6.20 -14.85
CA PHE A 88 -10.01 -6.22 -13.43
C PHE A 88 -11.22 -7.14 -13.13
N GLY A 89 -11.96 -7.56 -14.13
CA GLY A 89 -13.10 -8.46 -13.99
C GLY A 89 -14.43 -7.75 -13.68
N PRO A 90 -15.52 -8.53 -13.64
CA PRO A 90 -16.85 -8.02 -13.34
C PRO A 90 -17.03 -7.72 -11.83
N GLY A 91 -18.09 -7.01 -11.48
CA GLY A 91 -18.53 -6.84 -10.09
C GLY A 91 -17.95 -5.64 -9.36
N LEU A 92 -16.93 -4.99 -9.90
CA LEU A 92 -16.39 -3.76 -9.33
C LEU A 92 -17.33 -2.59 -9.60
N GLY A 93 -17.80 -1.92 -8.54
CA GLY A 93 -18.60 -0.71 -8.63
C GLY A 93 -17.92 0.38 -9.45
N TYR A 94 -18.67 1.34 -9.98
CA TYR A 94 -18.09 2.46 -10.70
C TYR A 94 -17.23 3.30 -9.74
N ALA A 95 -15.96 3.48 -10.10
CA ALA A 95 -15.05 4.42 -9.48
C ALA A 95 -14.17 5.04 -10.56
N PRO A 96 -13.87 6.35 -10.49
CA PRO A 96 -13.06 7.04 -11.51
C PRO A 96 -11.60 6.59 -11.52
N ARG A 97 -11.10 6.02 -10.40
CA ARG A 97 -9.72 5.59 -10.20
C ARG A 97 -9.68 4.15 -9.68
N PHE A 98 -8.57 3.47 -9.92
CA PHE A 98 -8.27 2.18 -9.28
C PHE A 98 -8.34 2.34 -7.75
N PRO A 99 -9.01 1.43 -7.02
CA PRO A 99 -9.41 1.69 -5.64
C PRO A 99 -8.30 1.63 -4.60
N LEU A 100 -7.16 1.04 -4.92
CA LEU A 100 -6.08 0.80 -3.98
C LEU A 100 -4.77 1.49 -4.40
N LEU A 101 -3.92 1.71 -3.42
CA LEU A 101 -2.53 2.14 -3.59
C LEU A 101 -1.62 1.17 -2.83
N PHE A 102 -0.56 0.70 -3.50
CA PHE A 102 0.42 -0.22 -2.93
C PHE A 102 1.77 0.45 -2.85
N LYS A 103 2.40 0.34 -1.70
CA LYS A 103 3.72 0.92 -1.45
C LYS A 103 4.65 -0.05 -0.74
N ILE A 104 5.95 0.21 -0.84
CA ILE A 104 6.94 -0.24 0.13
C ILE A 104 7.50 1.00 0.83
N LEU A 105 7.56 0.96 2.16
CA LEU A 105 8.13 2.01 2.99
C LEU A 105 9.45 1.54 3.60
N ASP A 106 10.51 2.32 3.43
CA ASP A 106 11.82 2.13 4.09
C ASP A 106 11.99 3.17 5.20
N ALA A 107 11.47 2.86 6.37
CA ALA A 107 11.49 3.72 7.55
C ALA A 107 12.81 3.58 8.31
N GLN A 108 13.86 4.29 7.89
CA GLN A 108 15.12 4.35 8.63
C GLN A 108 15.02 5.18 9.90
N ASP A 109 14.16 6.19 9.89
CA ASP A 109 13.77 6.97 11.06
C ASP A 109 12.24 6.92 11.21
N ARG A 110 11.74 7.35 12.36
CA ARG A 110 10.30 7.36 12.68
C ARG A 110 9.51 8.23 11.71
N LEU A 111 8.38 7.75 11.27
CA LEU A 111 7.41 8.58 10.55
C LEU A 111 6.69 9.52 11.54
N SER A 112 6.05 10.56 11.01
CA SER A 112 5.23 11.45 11.82
C SER A 112 4.10 10.71 12.52
N VAL A 113 3.67 11.18 13.68
CA VAL A 113 2.39 10.80 14.27
C VAL A 113 1.30 11.43 13.43
N GLN A 114 0.39 10.62 12.91
CA GLN A 114 -0.58 11.01 11.90
C GLN A 114 -1.89 10.26 12.05
N VAL A 115 -2.91 10.77 11.38
CA VAL A 115 -4.22 10.13 11.27
C VAL A 115 -4.80 10.38 9.88
N HIS A 116 -5.57 9.43 9.38
CA HIS A 116 -6.33 9.55 8.15
C HIS A 116 -7.80 9.78 8.47
N PRO A 117 -8.47 10.74 7.79
CA PRO A 117 -9.85 11.07 8.13
C PRO A 117 -10.81 9.92 7.81
N PRO A 118 -11.73 9.57 8.71
CA PRO A 118 -12.87 8.71 8.38
C PRO A 118 -13.74 9.32 7.27
N ALA A 119 -14.42 8.49 6.47
CA ALA A 119 -15.27 8.92 5.37
C ALA A 119 -16.30 9.98 5.78
N ALA A 120 -16.85 9.87 7.01
CA ALA A 120 -17.84 10.81 7.54
C ALA A 120 -17.34 12.27 7.68
N VAL A 121 -16.03 12.46 7.81
CA VAL A 121 -15.44 13.80 8.01
C VAL A 121 -14.49 14.22 6.89
N ALA A 122 -13.98 13.28 6.10
CA ALA A 122 -12.94 13.50 5.09
C ALA A 122 -13.28 14.66 4.14
N GLY A 123 -14.48 14.66 3.55
CA GLY A 123 -14.90 15.70 2.61
C GLY A 123 -14.97 17.10 3.23
N ARG A 124 -15.35 17.22 4.51
CA ARG A 124 -15.38 18.52 5.22
C ARG A 124 -13.98 19.06 5.51
N LEU A 125 -13.01 18.17 5.61
CA LEU A 125 -11.61 18.48 5.89
C LEU A 125 -10.76 18.63 4.62
N GLY A 126 -11.39 18.56 3.44
CA GLY A 126 -10.69 18.65 2.16
C GLY A 126 -9.78 17.45 1.86
N GLY A 127 -10.09 16.29 2.43
CA GLY A 127 -9.32 15.07 2.30
C GLY A 127 -10.13 13.87 1.81
N GLU A 128 -9.47 12.74 1.69
CA GLU A 128 -10.03 11.44 1.30
C GLU A 128 -9.80 10.43 2.43
N PRO A 129 -10.75 9.49 2.69
CA PRO A 129 -10.52 8.45 3.68
C PRO A 129 -9.38 7.54 3.26
N LYS A 130 -8.66 6.99 4.23
CA LYS A 130 -7.51 6.13 3.99
C LYS A 130 -7.43 5.04 5.06
N THR A 131 -8.12 3.94 4.80
CA THR A 131 -7.95 2.70 5.54
C THR A 131 -6.82 1.90 4.91
N GLU A 132 -5.92 1.36 5.72
CA GLU A 132 -4.72 0.69 5.26
C GLU A 132 -4.35 -0.53 6.11
N MET A 133 -3.45 -1.34 5.61
CA MET A 133 -2.73 -2.34 6.37
C MET A 133 -1.24 -2.24 6.10
N TRP A 134 -0.45 -2.59 7.10
CA TRP A 134 0.99 -2.76 7.00
C TRP A 134 1.35 -4.23 7.17
N PHE A 135 2.18 -4.74 6.30
CA PHE A 135 2.85 -6.03 6.44
C PHE A 135 4.35 -5.77 6.63
N ILE A 136 4.90 -6.23 7.74
CA ILE A 136 6.31 -6.01 8.06
C ILE A 136 7.16 -6.97 7.24
N LEU A 137 7.78 -6.45 6.19
CA LEU A 137 8.64 -7.22 5.29
C LEU A 137 9.99 -7.53 5.95
N ASP A 138 10.51 -6.54 6.71
CA ASP A 138 11.72 -6.67 7.49
C ASP A 138 11.75 -5.63 8.62
N ALA A 139 12.38 -5.95 9.75
CA ALA A 139 12.48 -5.08 10.90
C ALA A 139 13.84 -5.24 11.58
N LEU A 140 14.44 -4.13 11.98
CA LEU A 140 15.63 -4.17 12.84
C LEU A 140 15.26 -4.60 14.26
N LEU A 141 16.25 -4.99 15.02
CA LEU A 141 16.07 -5.24 16.46
C LEU A 141 15.52 -3.95 17.13
N ASP A 142 14.56 -4.11 18.02
CA ASP A 142 13.90 -3.02 18.75
C ASP A 142 13.04 -2.08 17.89
N SER A 143 12.70 -2.48 16.66
CA SER A 143 11.70 -1.76 15.86
C SER A 143 10.32 -1.83 16.51
N ASP A 144 9.58 -0.75 16.42
CA ASP A 144 8.26 -0.61 17.01
C ASP A 144 7.24 0.00 16.01
N LEU A 145 5.97 -0.11 16.34
CA LEU A 145 4.87 0.64 15.75
C LEU A 145 4.11 1.38 16.84
N TYR A 146 3.48 2.46 16.44
CA TYR A 146 2.56 3.24 17.27
C TYR A 146 1.17 3.16 16.62
N ALA A 147 0.18 2.67 17.35
CA ALA A 147 -1.19 2.63 16.85
C ALA A 147 -2.22 2.69 17.98
N GLY A 148 -3.25 3.54 17.79
CA GLY A 148 -4.27 3.81 18.79
C GLY A 148 -3.74 4.55 20.02
N LEU A 149 -4.63 4.91 20.89
CA LEU A 149 -4.30 5.58 22.16
C LEU A 149 -3.95 4.57 23.24
N LYS A 150 -3.20 4.97 24.25
CA LYS A 150 -3.10 4.22 25.50
C LYS A 150 -4.45 4.24 26.20
N ARG A 151 -4.78 3.17 26.89
CA ARG A 151 -6.05 3.02 27.61
C ARG A 151 -6.23 4.15 28.62
N GLY A 152 -7.41 4.75 28.61
CA GLY A 152 -7.81 5.83 29.50
C GLY A 152 -7.35 7.22 29.07
N VAL A 153 -6.64 7.36 27.95
CA VAL A 153 -6.29 8.68 27.40
C VAL A 153 -7.56 9.32 26.83
N THR A 154 -7.93 10.45 27.39
CA THR A 154 -9.04 11.27 26.87
C THR A 154 -8.56 12.24 25.80
N ARG A 155 -9.51 12.82 25.05
CA ARG A 155 -9.21 13.92 24.13
C ARG A 155 -8.48 15.08 24.81
N ALA A 156 -8.92 15.46 26.01
CA ALA A 156 -8.28 16.54 26.77
C ALA A 156 -6.83 16.22 27.15
N ASP A 157 -6.55 14.96 27.55
CA ASP A 157 -5.18 14.50 27.86
C ASP A 157 -4.30 14.54 26.61
N PHE A 158 -4.85 14.17 25.44
CA PHE A 158 -4.14 14.20 24.17
C PHE A 158 -3.81 15.63 23.75
N GLU A 159 -4.80 16.55 23.82
CA GLU A 159 -4.61 17.98 23.50
C GLU A 159 -3.60 18.64 24.45
N ALA A 160 -3.63 18.32 25.75
CA ALA A 160 -2.64 18.80 26.72
C ALA A 160 -1.23 18.29 26.41
N ALA A 161 -1.10 17.00 26.07
CA ALA A 161 0.18 16.39 25.69
C ALA A 161 0.72 16.96 24.38
N LEU A 162 -0.17 17.27 23.42
CA LEU A 162 0.22 17.90 22.16
C LEU A 162 0.81 19.30 22.41
N ALA A 163 0.15 20.11 23.26
CA ALA A 163 0.65 21.43 23.64
C ALA A 163 2.00 21.36 24.39
N ALA A 164 2.24 20.28 25.15
CA ALA A 164 3.49 20.02 25.85
C ALA A 164 4.58 19.36 24.97
N GLY A 165 4.27 18.97 23.73
CA GLY A 165 5.21 18.25 22.86
C GLY A 165 5.47 16.80 23.24
N SER A 166 4.60 16.20 24.07
CA SER A 166 4.74 14.84 24.62
C SER A 166 3.66 13.87 24.11
N VAL A 167 3.01 14.18 22.98
CA VAL A 167 1.87 13.43 22.45
C VAL A 167 2.19 11.94 22.17
N ALA A 168 3.43 11.62 21.83
CA ALA A 168 3.86 10.25 21.62
C ALA A 168 3.69 9.36 22.86
N GLU A 169 3.75 9.96 24.07
CA GLU A 169 3.53 9.23 25.33
C GLU A 169 2.07 8.78 25.53
N LYS A 170 1.14 9.34 24.75
CA LYS A 170 -0.28 9.03 24.78
C LYS A 170 -0.69 7.94 23.79
N ILE A 171 0.21 7.57 22.87
CA ILE A 171 -0.06 6.58 21.83
C ILE A 171 0.46 5.22 22.31
N HIS A 172 -0.31 4.18 22.01
CA HIS A 172 0.11 2.81 22.29
C HIS A 172 1.23 2.41 21.32
N SER A 173 2.35 1.95 21.87
CA SER A 173 3.49 1.42 21.10
C SER A 173 3.76 -0.03 21.47
N PHE A 174 4.20 -0.81 20.50
CA PHE A 174 4.51 -2.22 20.69
C PHE A 174 5.63 -2.66 19.74
N PRO A 175 6.47 -3.63 20.20
CA PRO A 175 7.53 -4.19 19.36
C PRO A 175 6.92 -5.02 18.23
N ILE A 176 7.61 -5.05 17.11
CA ILE A 176 7.22 -5.82 15.94
C ILE A 176 8.41 -6.55 15.33
N LYS A 177 8.10 -7.53 14.47
CA LYS A 177 9.08 -8.31 13.72
C LYS A 177 8.60 -8.60 12.30
N ALA A 178 9.51 -9.03 11.45
CA ALA A 178 9.16 -9.50 10.11
C ALA A 178 8.05 -10.57 10.16
N GLY A 179 7.07 -10.42 9.28
CA GLY A 179 5.89 -11.27 9.19
C GLY A 179 4.68 -10.80 10.01
N ASP A 180 4.85 -9.85 10.92
CA ASP A 180 3.72 -9.20 11.61
C ASP A 180 2.94 -8.32 10.63
N ALA A 181 1.67 -8.07 10.95
CA ALA A 181 0.82 -7.15 10.20
C ALA A 181 -0.01 -6.28 11.14
N MET A 182 -0.34 -5.07 10.69
CA MET A 182 -1.20 -4.14 11.42
C MET A 182 -2.29 -3.61 10.51
N PHE A 183 -3.53 -3.68 10.98
CA PHE A 183 -4.66 -3.02 10.33
C PHE A 183 -4.82 -1.61 10.89
N ILE A 184 -4.92 -0.63 10.01
CA ILE A 184 -5.07 0.79 10.35
C ILE A 184 -6.36 1.33 9.69
N PRO A 185 -7.51 1.23 10.36
CA PRO A 185 -8.72 1.88 9.87
C PRO A 185 -8.57 3.40 9.89
N SER A 186 -9.25 4.10 9.00
CA SER A 186 -9.37 5.56 9.06
C SER A 186 -9.85 5.99 10.46
N GLY A 187 -9.24 7.02 11.02
CA GLY A 187 -9.50 7.49 12.39
C GLY A 187 -8.50 6.99 13.43
N ARG A 188 -7.78 5.90 13.18
CA ARG A 188 -6.74 5.42 14.09
C ARG A 188 -5.52 6.32 14.03
N ILE A 189 -5.12 6.88 15.17
CA ILE A 189 -3.84 7.58 15.30
C ILE A 189 -2.69 6.57 15.21
N HIS A 190 -1.64 6.90 14.44
CA HIS A 190 -0.55 5.95 14.23
C HIS A 190 0.78 6.63 13.86
N ALA A 191 1.87 5.88 14.00
CA ALA A 191 3.17 6.19 13.43
C ALA A 191 3.96 4.89 13.21
N ILE A 192 4.86 4.91 12.24
CA ILE A 192 5.83 3.82 12.03
C ILE A 192 7.13 4.21 12.74
N GLY A 193 7.63 3.33 13.59
CA GLY A 193 8.92 3.47 14.24
C GLY A 193 10.09 3.26 13.29
N ALA A 194 11.28 3.56 13.75
CA ALA A 194 12.49 3.41 12.97
C ALA A 194 12.87 1.93 12.72
N GLY A 195 13.58 1.66 11.62
CA GLY A 195 14.12 0.34 11.32
C GLY A 195 13.15 -0.61 10.60
N ASN A 196 12.00 -0.13 10.17
CA ASN A 196 10.97 -0.92 9.50
C ASN A 196 11.08 -0.88 7.98
N LEU A 197 10.87 -2.04 7.33
CA LEU A 197 10.60 -2.14 5.89
C LEU A 197 9.22 -2.77 5.74
N ILE A 198 8.28 -2.04 5.15
CA ILE A 198 6.84 -2.34 5.23
C ILE A 198 6.24 -2.40 3.83
N ILE A 199 5.40 -3.41 3.55
CA ILE A 199 4.43 -3.35 2.46
C ILE A 199 3.15 -2.71 3.00
N GLU A 200 2.73 -1.62 2.39
CA GLU A 200 1.48 -0.91 2.68
C GLU A 200 0.46 -1.15 1.58
N VAL A 201 -0.71 -1.62 1.97
CA VAL A 201 -1.90 -1.72 1.11
C VAL A 201 -2.96 -0.80 1.65
N GLN A 202 -3.43 0.15 0.85
CA GLN A 202 -4.33 1.20 1.32
C GLN A 202 -5.41 1.55 0.29
N GLN A 203 -6.48 2.21 0.75
CA GLN A 203 -7.35 2.95 -0.17
C GLN A 203 -6.51 3.95 -0.99
N ASN A 204 -6.94 4.23 -2.21
CA ASN A 204 -6.23 5.15 -3.11
C ASN A 204 -6.40 6.62 -2.68
N SER A 205 -5.71 6.97 -1.60
CA SER A 205 -5.68 8.30 -0.98
C SER A 205 -4.25 8.65 -0.58
N ASP A 206 -3.88 9.92 -0.69
CA ASP A 206 -2.62 10.45 -0.15
C ASP A 206 -2.85 11.47 0.99
N THR A 207 -4.07 11.48 1.55
CA THR A 207 -4.42 12.38 2.66
C THR A 207 -3.80 11.90 3.95
N THR A 208 -2.95 12.77 4.53
CA THR A 208 -2.30 12.52 5.82
C THR A 208 -2.37 13.76 6.67
N TYR A 209 -3.07 13.68 7.80
CA TYR A 209 -3.07 14.73 8.80
C TYR A 209 -2.00 14.44 9.86
N ARG A 210 -0.92 15.21 9.78
CA ARG A 210 0.23 15.11 10.69
C ARG A 210 -0.05 15.90 11.94
N VAL A 211 -0.04 15.26 13.10
CA VAL A 211 -0.28 15.92 14.37
C VAL A 211 1.02 16.21 15.13
N PHE A 212 2.07 15.39 14.92
CA PHE A 212 3.37 15.58 15.54
C PHE A 212 4.47 15.00 14.66
N ASP A 213 5.62 15.68 14.56
CA ASP A 213 6.72 15.26 13.68
C ASP A 213 8.07 15.19 14.39
N TRP A 214 8.09 14.84 15.67
CA TRP A 214 9.31 14.62 16.46
C TRP A 214 10.23 15.85 16.50
N ASN A 215 9.72 17.05 16.25
CA ASN A 215 10.47 18.31 16.16
C ASN A 215 11.62 18.30 15.13
N ARG A 216 11.52 17.47 14.11
CA ARG A 216 12.54 17.39 13.03
C ARG A 216 12.21 18.34 11.88
N LEU A 217 13.25 18.61 11.07
CA LEU A 217 13.13 19.39 9.85
C LEU A 217 12.80 18.49 8.66
N GLY A 218 12.10 19.05 7.67
CA GLY A 218 11.87 18.44 6.36
C GLY A 218 13.13 18.48 5.46
N LEU A 219 12.96 17.99 4.23
CA LEU A 219 14.03 17.99 3.21
C LEU A 219 14.49 19.41 2.83
N ASP A 220 13.60 20.40 2.96
CA ASP A 220 13.84 21.81 2.73
C ASP A 220 14.49 22.55 3.92
N GLY A 221 14.82 21.84 4.99
CA GLY A 221 15.36 22.39 6.21
C GLY A 221 14.36 23.18 7.07
N GLN A 222 13.05 23.11 6.76
CA GLN A 222 11.99 23.73 7.53
C GLN A 222 11.15 22.68 8.28
N PRO A 223 10.50 23.03 9.40
CA PRO A 223 9.53 22.14 10.03
C PRO A 223 8.39 21.80 9.05
N ARG A 224 8.01 20.51 8.95
CA ARG A 224 6.88 20.13 8.13
C ARG A 224 5.57 20.62 8.74
N ALA A 225 4.62 21.02 7.89
CA ALA A 225 3.32 21.51 8.33
C ALA A 225 2.59 20.47 9.20
N LEU A 226 2.00 20.92 10.31
CA LEU A 226 1.11 20.13 11.15
C LEU A 226 -0.34 20.48 10.83
N HIS A 227 -1.21 19.49 10.91
CA HIS A 227 -2.64 19.56 10.62
C HIS A 227 -3.43 19.26 11.90
N VAL A 228 -3.21 20.07 12.95
CA VAL A 228 -3.69 19.77 14.31
C VAL A 228 -5.23 19.71 14.36
N ALA A 229 -5.91 20.69 13.77
CA ALA A 229 -7.36 20.77 13.79
C ALA A 229 -8.01 19.60 13.04
N GLU A 230 -7.48 19.29 11.85
CA GLU A 230 -7.93 18.17 11.01
C GLU A 230 -7.64 16.84 11.71
N SER A 231 -6.49 16.70 12.36
CA SER A 231 -6.14 15.51 13.14
C SER A 231 -7.11 15.29 14.28
N LEU A 232 -7.37 16.31 15.11
CA LEU A 232 -8.30 16.23 16.24
C LEU A 232 -9.75 15.95 15.81
N ALA A 233 -10.12 16.36 14.59
CA ALA A 233 -11.43 16.06 14.01
C ALA A 233 -11.51 14.65 13.41
N SER A 234 -10.36 14.02 13.18
CA SER A 234 -10.26 12.71 12.53
C SER A 234 -10.01 11.57 13.52
N ILE A 235 -9.31 11.83 14.64
CA ILE A 235 -8.94 10.79 15.61
C ILE A 235 -10.20 10.17 16.24
N ASP A 236 -10.23 8.83 16.22
CA ASP A 236 -11.13 8.04 17.06
C ASP A 236 -10.52 7.93 18.46
N PHE A 237 -11.08 8.67 19.42
CA PHE A 237 -10.60 8.67 20.81
C PHE A 237 -11.03 7.45 21.61
N ASP A 238 -11.88 6.60 21.07
CA ASP A 238 -12.28 5.32 21.66
C ASP A 238 -11.37 4.17 21.21
N ASP A 239 -10.52 4.38 20.18
CA ASP A 239 -9.57 3.37 19.66
C ASP A 239 -8.34 3.27 20.56
N ALA A 240 -8.39 2.39 21.55
CA ALA A 240 -7.35 2.21 22.55
C ALA A 240 -6.68 0.83 22.45
N GLU A 241 -5.35 0.81 22.47
CA GLU A 241 -4.49 -0.37 22.52
C GLU A 241 -4.87 -1.46 21.52
N PRO A 242 -4.95 -1.14 20.20
CA PRO A 242 -5.17 -2.15 19.20
C PRO A 242 -4.05 -3.19 19.21
N VAL A 243 -4.36 -4.40 18.78
CA VAL A 243 -3.38 -5.49 18.70
C VAL A 243 -2.89 -5.70 17.28
N ILE A 244 -1.71 -6.32 17.14
CA ILE A 244 -1.20 -6.83 15.88
C ILE A 244 -2.26 -7.75 15.25
N ALA A 245 -2.45 -7.66 13.94
CA ALA A 245 -3.39 -8.49 13.22
C ALA A 245 -3.12 -9.99 13.49
N GLN A 246 -4.17 -10.70 13.89
CA GLN A 246 -4.10 -12.14 14.11
C GLN A 246 -4.63 -12.82 12.84
N PRO A 247 -3.78 -13.52 12.07
CA PRO A 247 -4.22 -14.18 10.86
C PRO A 247 -5.30 -15.24 11.14
N ASP A 248 -6.33 -15.27 10.30
CA ASP A 248 -7.31 -16.36 10.26
C ASP A 248 -6.98 -17.24 9.05
N GLY A 249 -6.30 -18.34 9.28
CA GLY A 249 -5.70 -19.15 8.23
C GLY A 249 -4.68 -18.34 7.44
N GLU A 250 -4.91 -18.17 6.14
CA GLU A 250 -4.07 -17.37 5.25
C GLU A 250 -4.45 -15.88 5.24
N THR A 251 -5.64 -15.54 5.71
CA THR A 251 -6.12 -14.16 5.74
C THR A 251 -5.39 -13.37 6.80
N VAL A 252 -4.59 -12.40 6.36
CA VAL A 252 -3.85 -11.48 7.23
C VAL A 252 -4.73 -10.34 7.69
N VAL A 253 -5.41 -9.69 6.74
CA VAL A 253 -6.38 -8.62 6.97
C VAL A 253 -7.51 -8.74 5.94
N ALA A 254 -8.75 -8.55 6.39
CA ALA A 254 -9.90 -8.39 5.52
C ALA A 254 -10.78 -7.24 6.00
N CYS A 255 -11.15 -6.35 5.10
CA CYS A 255 -12.06 -5.24 5.35
C CYS A 255 -12.96 -4.99 4.13
N GLU A 256 -13.78 -3.98 4.17
CA GLU A 256 -14.66 -3.61 3.05
C GLU A 256 -13.93 -3.16 1.78
N PHE A 257 -12.64 -2.77 1.88
CA PHE A 257 -11.87 -2.23 0.75
C PHE A 257 -10.94 -3.25 0.11
N PHE A 258 -10.40 -4.18 0.91
CA PHE A 258 -9.47 -5.21 0.42
C PHE A 258 -9.44 -6.43 1.34
N ARG A 259 -8.95 -7.53 0.77
CA ARG A 259 -8.56 -8.74 1.49
C ARG A 259 -7.13 -9.07 1.13
N ALA A 260 -6.27 -9.19 2.12
CA ALA A 260 -4.88 -9.58 2.00
C ALA A 260 -4.67 -10.98 2.62
N GLU A 261 -4.08 -11.87 1.84
CA GLU A 261 -3.80 -13.27 2.20
C GLU A 261 -2.30 -13.52 2.07
N ARG A 262 -1.70 -14.17 3.05
CA ARG A 262 -0.33 -14.66 2.95
C ARG A 262 -0.34 -16.11 2.46
N TRP A 263 0.27 -16.35 1.30
CA TRP A 263 0.50 -17.69 0.79
C TRP A 263 1.95 -18.08 0.95
N THR A 264 2.22 -19.16 1.70
CA THR A 264 3.50 -19.83 1.71
C THR A 264 3.42 -20.99 0.75
N LEU A 265 4.29 -21.02 -0.23
CA LEU A 265 4.22 -21.93 -1.36
C LEU A 265 5.26 -23.04 -1.23
N ASP A 266 4.81 -24.25 -1.09
CA ASP A 266 5.61 -25.48 -1.18
C ASP A 266 5.40 -26.21 -2.51
N GLN A 267 4.33 -25.87 -3.22
CA GLN A 267 3.95 -26.37 -4.55
C GLN A 267 3.22 -25.28 -5.35
N PRO A 268 3.09 -25.46 -6.68
CA PRO A 268 2.32 -24.53 -7.50
C PRO A 268 0.88 -24.38 -7.01
N ARG A 269 0.38 -23.14 -7.05
CA ARG A 269 -0.98 -22.79 -6.60
C ARG A 269 -1.68 -21.90 -7.61
N ILE A 270 -2.92 -22.23 -7.92
CA ILE A 270 -3.75 -21.43 -8.81
C ILE A 270 -4.41 -20.29 -8.01
N SER A 271 -4.27 -19.06 -8.51
CA SER A 271 -5.07 -17.93 -8.05
C SER A 271 -6.46 -18.02 -8.67
N ASP A 272 -7.38 -18.66 -7.97
CA ASP A 272 -8.78 -18.77 -8.36
C ASP A 272 -9.51 -17.42 -8.28
N GLY A 273 -10.73 -17.40 -8.79
CA GLY A 273 -11.58 -16.21 -8.84
C GLY A 273 -11.73 -15.61 -10.25
N LYS A 274 -12.74 -14.76 -10.41
CA LYS A 274 -13.09 -14.11 -11.67
C LYS A 274 -12.51 -12.71 -11.81
N GLY A 275 -11.92 -12.19 -10.75
CA GLY A 275 -11.32 -10.86 -10.69
C GLY A 275 -9.80 -10.89 -10.81
N PHE A 276 -9.23 -9.71 -10.71
CA PHE A 276 -7.79 -9.52 -10.61
C PHE A 276 -7.28 -9.81 -9.19
N ALA A 277 -5.97 -10.01 -9.07
CA ALA A 277 -5.28 -9.98 -7.79
C ALA A 277 -3.95 -9.23 -7.92
N VAL A 278 -3.54 -8.52 -6.88
CA VAL A 278 -2.19 -7.96 -6.79
C VAL A 278 -1.37 -8.87 -5.90
N PHE A 279 -0.22 -9.26 -6.39
CA PHE A 279 0.75 -10.07 -5.65
C PHE A 279 1.97 -9.24 -5.29
N SER A 280 2.38 -9.33 -4.02
CA SER A 280 3.63 -8.78 -3.52
C SER A 280 4.49 -9.95 -3.02
N VAL A 281 5.67 -10.14 -3.57
CA VAL A 281 6.57 -11.23 -3.14
C VAL A 281 7.25 -10.82 -1.84
N ILE A 282 6.96 -11.56 -0.75
CA ILE A 282 7.47 -11.25 0.59
C ILE A 282 8.69 -12.08 0.97
N GLU A 283 8.85 -13.29 0.38
CA GLU A 283 10.03 -14.14 0.60
C GLU A 283 10.34 -14.96 -0.66
N GLY A 284 11.61 -15.14 -0.96
CA GLY A 284 12.09 -15.96 -2.07
C GLY A 284 11.73 -15.43 -3.45
N THR A 285 11.51 -16.37 -4.38
CA THR A 285 11.17 -16.08 -5.79
C THR A 285 10.00 -16.95 -6.23
N VAL A 286 9.04 -16.36 -6.91
CA VAL A 286 7.91 -17.07 -7.54
C VAL A 286 7.91 -16.87 -9.04
N ARG A 287 7.24 -17.77 -9.78
CA ARG A 287 7.00 -17.65 -11.23
C ARG A 287 5.51 -17.58 -11.49
N CYS A 288 5.10 -16.68 -12.40
CA CYS A 288 3.75 -16.58 -12.93
C CYS A 288 3.81 -16.11 -14.38
N GLY A 289 3.02 -16.70 -15.26
CA GLY A 289 2.99 -16.33 -16.69
C GLY A 289 4.35 -16.44 -17.38
N GLY A 290 5.19 -17.42 -16.97
CA GLY A 290 6.53 -17.63 -17.51
C GLY A 290 7.59 -16.64 -17.01
N ARG A 291 7.26 -15.72 -16.10
CA ARG A 291 8.15 -14.71 -15.54
C ARG A 291 8.44 -14.96 -14.06
N GLU A 292 9.66 -14.67 -13.63
CA GLU A 292 10.07 -14.76 -12.23
C GLU A 292 9.99 -13.39 -11.52
N PHE A 293 9.55 -13.45 -10.26
CA PHE A 293 9.37 -12.32 -9.38
C PHE A 293 10.08 -12.60 -8.06
N ALA A 294 11.10 -11.83 -7.75
CA ALA A 294 11.86 -11.94 -6.52
C ALA A 294 11.24 -11.11 -5.39
N ARG A 295 11.73 -11.29 -4.18
CA ARG A 295 11.33 -10.53 -2.99
C ARG A 295 11.27 -9.03 -3.27
N GLY A 296 10.18 -8.38 -2.88
CA GLY A 296 9.91 -6.96 -3.14
C GLY A 296 9.34 -6.64 -4.53
N ALA A 297 9.14 -7.64 -5.39
CA ALA A 297 8.43 -7.45 -6.65
C ALA A 297 6.92 -7.44 -6.45
N PHE A 298 6.24 -6.61 -7.28
CA PHE A 298 4.79 -6.54 -7.39
C PHE A 298 4.34 -6.86 -8.79
N PHE A 299 3.22 -7.57 -8.91
CA PHE A 299 2.54 -7.76 -10.19
C PHE A 299 1.03 -7.85 -9.99
N LEU A 300 0.30 -7.32 -10.97
CA LEU A 300 -1.15 -7.48 -11.06
C LEU A 300 -1.43 -8.67 -11.97
N LEU A 301 -2.12 -9.67 -11.46
CA LEU A 301 -2.64 -10.79 -12.24
C LEU A 301 -4.02 -10.42 -12.76
N PRO A 302 -4.18 -10.21 -14.08
CA PRO A 302 -5.46 -9.78 -14.65
C PRO A 302 -6.55 -10.83 -14.54
N ALA A 303 -7.80 -10.39 -14.56
CA ALA A 303 -8.97 -11.27 -14.55
C ALA A 303 -9.00 -12.22 -15.76
N ASN A 304 -8.56 -11.73 -16.95
CA ASN A 304 -8.47 -12.51 -18.17
C ASN A 304 -7.16 -13.26 -18.37
N ALA A 305 -6.30 -13.32 -17.34
CA ALA A 305 -5.07 -14.13 -17.41
C ALA A 305 -5.43 -15.62 -17.56
N THR A 306 -4.78 -16.29 -18.51
CA THR A 306 -4.96 -17.74 -18.73
C THR A 306 -4.06 -18.57 -17.85
N ASP A 307 -2.84 -18.10 -17.62
CA ASP A 307 -1.95 -18.67 -16.62
C ASP A 307 -2.13 -17.91 -15.31
N ARG A 308 -2.78 -18.56 -14.36
CA ARG A 308 -3.05 -18.02 -13.03
C ARG A 308 -2.30 -18.80 -11.95
N GLU A 309 -1.33 -19.63 -12.38
CA GLU A 309 -0.54 -20.43 -11.47
C GLU A 309 0.62 -19.61 -10.90
N ILE A 310 0.77 -19.64 -9.60
CA ILE A 310 1.89 -19.06 -8.86
C ILE A 310 2.78 -20.23 -8.43
N GLN A 311 3.95 -20.34 -9.03
CA GLN A 311 4.91 -21.42 -8.78
C GLN A 311 6.04 -20.96 -7.87
N PRO A 312 6.38 -21.67 -6.79
CA PRO A 312 7.61 -21.38 -6.06
C PRO A 312 8.83 -21.73 -6.92
N VAL A 313 9.79 -20.81 -7.03
CA VAL A 313 11.09 -21.03 -7.66
C VAL A 313 12.13 -21.38 -6.60
N THR A 314 12.04 -20.74 -5.44
CA THR A 314 12.87 -21.03 -4.28
C THR A 314 12.07 -21.72 -3.18
N PRO A 315 12.67 -22.60 -2.36
CA PRO A 315 12.00 -23.18 -1.20
C PRO A 315 11.51 -22.08 -0.25
N GLY A 316 10.28 -22.24 0.29
CA GLY A 316 9.69 -21.29 1.24
C GLY A 316 9.26 -19.97 0.61
N ALA A 317 9.18 -19.88 -0.72
CA ALA A 317 8.67 -18.69 -1.39
C ALA A 317 7.28 -18.31 -0.84
N SER A 318 7.07 -17.02 -0.60
CA SER A 318 5.84 -16.53 0.01
C SER A 318 5.40 -15.21 -0.62
N VAL A 319 4.09 -15.06 -0.80
CA VAL A 319 3.48 -13.88 -1.39
C VAL A 319 2.34 -13.35 -0.53
N LEU A 320 2.13 -12.06 -0.59
CA LEU A 320 0.91 -11.41 -0.14
C LEU A 320 0.00 -11.24 -1.36
N ARG A 321 -1.16 -11.92 -1.37
CA ARG A 321 -2.19 -11.81 -2.39
C ARG A 321 -3.24 -10.84 -1.92
N THR A 322 -3.46 -9.77 -2.66
CA THR A 322 -4.47 -8.76 -2.34
C THR A 322 -5.57 -8.75 -3.39
N THR A 323 -6.81 -8.80 -2.94
CA THR A 323 -8.03 -8.70 -3.79
C THR A 323 -8.97 -7.63 -3.25
N VAL A 324 -9.89 -7.18 -4.09
CA VAL A 324 -10.96 -6.25 -3.70
C VAL A 324 -12.25 -7.05 -3.49
N PRO A 325 -13.03 -6.82 -2.42
CA PRO A 325 -14.31 -7.52 -2.20
C PRO A 325 -15.30 -7.30 -3.34
N GLY A 326 -16.11 -8.33 -3.62
CA GLY A 326 -17.13 -8.29 -4.67
C GLY A 326 -16.68 -8.80 -6.04
N GLN A 327 -15.47 -9.31 -6.14
CA GLN A 327 -14.94 -9.93 -7.37
C GLN A 327 -15.29 -11.41 -7.50
#